data_23ca74762d06907656b58ab1a9456735
#
_entry.id   23ca74762d06907656b58ab1a9456735
#
_cell.length_a   1.000
_cell.length_b   1.000
_cell.length_c   1.000
_cell.angle_alpha   90.00
_cell.angle_beta   90.00
_cell.angle_gamma   90.00
#
_symmetry.space_group_name_H-M   'P 1'
#
loop_
_entity.id
_entity.type
_entity.pdbx_description
1 polymer ?
#
loop_
_entity_poly.entity_id
_entity_poly.type
_entity_poly.pdbx_seq_one_letter_code
_entity_poly.pdbx_strand_id
1 'polypeptide(L)'
;MLDLLNLPGIKPVDMRHEGKCLVIVAEPVTVEVPLCGECNIPMHRHGTRKNKFMDTPLYMEPVRLEVQRPRFRCESCGKMSMPELSFLDDKRRATKRLVDVIRQQCLGTTFHALAEQTGVAVNTVKNIARDLIEELSQTVRYETPVIMGIDEVNLAGGYRCVITNLATNNVFDMLEHRTQEHLKPFFKDLPDADKVEWVCTDMWRPFKRSFAQYLPNAKLVIDKFHVVKMASEALEAERKNYQAQLSKEDRIYVKKSIRWLTLKRPGNLTPAEQKALEVVKQAIPALAMAYDFKEAFFCIYDEPDKQSAQNAFEAWENSLPPYGMEPFKKLVKTVHNHYDDIFAYWDAPFSITNGYTEGLNGLIKMSNRLGRGYSYEIIRAKTLYSKEAR
;
A
#
# COMPACT_ATOMS: atom_id res chain seq x y z
N MET A 1 12.21 39.57 -24.46
CA MET A 1 12.67 38.47 -23.57
C MET A 1 11.44 37.60 -23.31
N LEU A 2 11.49 36.32 -23.68
CA LEU A 2 10.38 35.38 -23.40
C LEU A 2 10.16 35.37 -21.89
N ASP A 3 8.91 35.50 -21.45
CA ASP A 3 8.57 35.38 -20.03
C ASP A 3 8.62 33.87 -19.62
N LEU A 4 9.81 33.44 -19.24
CA LEU A 4 10.07 32.06 -18.78
C LEU A 4 9.35 31.73 -17.47
N LEU A 5 8.92 32.74 -16.71
CA LEU A 5 8.26 32.53 -15.44
C LEU A 5 6.76 32.29 -15.58
N ASN A 6 6.12 33.01 -16.51
CA ASN A 6 4.66 32.99 -16.65
C ASN A 6 3.93 33.18 -15.30
N LEU A 7 4.42 34.11 -14.47
CA LEU A 7 3.83 34.46 -13.17
C LEU A 7 3.25 35.87 -13.24
N PRO A 8 2.00 36.10 -12.82
CA PRO A 8 1.35 37.39 -12.95
C PRO A 8 2.03 38.44 -12.10
N GLY A 9 2.18 39.65 -12.67
CA GLY A 9 2.62 40.84 -11.96
C GLY A 9 4.11 40.94 -11.66
N ILE A 10 4.94 40.01 -12.12
CA ILE A 10 6.40 40.08 -12.01
C ILE A 10 7.08 39.81 -13.34
N LYS A 11 8.30 40.35 -13.50
CA LYS A 11 9.18 40.10 -14.65
C LYS A 11 10.55 39.60 -14.18
N PRO A 12 11.18 38.61 -14.84
CA PRO A 12 12.55 38.24 -14.57
C PRO A 12 13.51 39.33 -15.01
N VAL A 13 14.52 39.62 -14.18
CA VAL A 13 15.57 40.63 -14.46
C VAL A 13 16.96 40.01 -14.47
N ASP A 14 17.17 38.90 -13.77
CA ASP A 14 18.46 38.21 -13.73
C ASP A 14 18.23 36.72 -13.45
N MET A 15 19.17 35.86 -13.90
CA MET A 15 19.17 34.44 -13.69
C MET A 15 20.59 33.94 -13.48
N ARG A 16 20.79 33.12 -12.41
CA ARG A 16 22.08 32.56 -12.06
C ARG A 16 21.95 31.22 -11.36
N HIS A 17 22.99 30.41 -11.40
CA HIS A 17 23.06 29.16 -10.63
C HIS A 17 23.72 29.40 -9.27
N GLU A 18 23.14 28.84 -8.21
CA GLU A 18 23.72 28.74 -6.89
C GLU A 18 23.72 27.25 -6.46
N GLY A 19 24.85 26.57 -6.68
CA GLY A 19 24.95 25.12 -6.49
C GLY A 19 24.03 24.36 -7.45
N LYS A 20 23.12 23.54 -6.90
CA LYS A 20 22.12 22.79 -7.68
C LYS A 20 20.77 23.53 -7.84
N CYS A 21 20.74 24.82 -7.58
CA CYS A 21 19.50 25.60 -7.61
C CYS A 21 19.61 26.73 -8.63
N LEU A 22 18.63 26.83 -9.52
CA LEU A 22 18.47 27.95 -10.42
C LEU A 22 17.80 29.11 -9.67
N VAL A 23 18.49 30.22 -9.55
CA VAL A 23 17.97 31.45 -8.91
C VAL A 23 17.51 32.42 -9.98
N ILE A 24 16.23 32.77 -9.94
CA ILE A 24 15.65 33.77 -10.82
C ILE A 24 15.30 35.01 -9.99
N VAL A 25 15.92 36.15 -10.34
CA VAL A 25 15.61 37.44 -9.73
C VAL A 25 14.49 38.07 -10.51
N ALA A 26 13.45 38.51 -9.83
CA ALA A 26 12.29 39.14 -10.46
C ALA A 26 11.88 40.44 -9.75
N GLU A 27 11.25 41.33 -10.49
CA GLU A 27 10.70 42.58 -10.01
C GLU A 27 9.22 42.71 -10.40
N PRO A 28 8.39 43.40 -9.59
CA PRO A 28 7.02 43.73 -9.98
C PRO A 28 6.98 44.51 -11.26
N VAL A 29 6.05 44.19 -12.17
CA VAL A 29 5.81 44.90 -13.42
C VAL A 29 5.23 46.29 -13.16
N THR A 30 4.26 46.39 -12.26
CA THR A 30 3.61 47.60 -11.81
C THR A 30 3.64 47.67 -10.30
N VAL A 31 3.82 48.87 -9.77
CA VAL A 31 3.83 49.11 -8.34
C VAL A 31 2.80 50.20 -8.05
N GLU A 32 1.62 49.80 -7.63
CA GLU A 32 0.62 50.73 -7.13
C GLU A 32 0.92 51.10 -5.69
N VAL A 33 0.69 52.38 -5.35
CA VAL A 33 0.84 52.86 -3.97
C VAL A 33 -0.38 52.39 -3.17
N PRO A 34 -0.20 51.53 -2.16
CA PRO A 34 -1.32 51.02 -1.38
C PRO A 34 -1.87 52.11 -0.45
N LEU A 35 -3.18 52.02 -0.14
CA LEU A 35 -3.77 52.77 0.96
C LEU A 35 -3.48 52.05 2.28
N CYS A 36 -3.29 52.82 3.35
CA CYS A 36 -3.17 52.28 4.69
C CYS A 36 -4.50 51.65 5.13
N GLY A 37 -4.51 50.39 5.51
CA GLY A 37 -5.74 49.71 5.94
C GLY A 37 -6.38 50.24 7.24
N GLU A 38 -5.69 51.11 7.97
CA GLU A 38 -6.21 51.75 9.21
C GLU A 38 -6.57 53.22 8.97
N CYS A 39 -5.71 53.95 8.30
CA CYS A 39 -5.87 55.40 8.12
C CYS A 39 -6.52 55.77 6.80
N ASN A 40 -6.64 54.82 5.87
CA ASN A 40 -7.18 55.00 4.52
C ASN A 40 -6.50 56.13 3.70
N ILE A 41 -5.23 56.41 3.98
CA ILE A 41 -4.40 57.39 3.26
C ILE A 41 -3.34 56.67 2.41
N PRO A 42 -2.87 57.30 1.30
CA PRO A 42 -1.78 56.74 0.50
C PRO A 42 -0.51 56.56 1.35
N MET A 43 0.15 55.41 1.17
CA MET A 43 1.41 55.11 1.87
C MET A 43 2.61 55.61 1.04
N HIS A 44 3.73 55.89 1.70
CA HIS A 44 4.97 56.32 1.06
C HIS A 44 5.95 55.16 0.87
N ARG A 45 6.70 55.20 -0.24
CA ARG A 45 7.72 54.17 -0.51
C ARG A 45 8.82 54.24 0.55
N HIS A 46 9.10 53.10 1.19
CA HIS A 46 10.06 52.96 2.30
C HIS A 46 11.08 51.87 2.03
N GLY A 47 11.75 51.91 0.89
CA GLY A 47 12.78 50.96 0.48
C GLY A 47 12.24 49.74 -0.25
N THR A 48 13.08 48.71 -0.37
CA THR A 48 12.79 47.46 -1.05
C THR A 48 13.24 46.31 -0.18
N ARG A 49 12.50 45.19 -0.21
CA ARG A 49 12.87 43.95 0.46
C ARG A 49 12.98 42.83 -0.55
N LYS A 50 14.08 42.10 -0.48
CA LYS A 50 14.29 40.89 -1.24
C LYS A 50 13.65 39.70 -0.48
N ASN A 51 12.66 39.06 -1.10
CA ASN A 51 11.99 37.89 -0.58
C ASN A 51 12.36 36.67 -1.42
N LYS A 52 12.54 35.51 -0.77
CA LYS A 52 12.90 34.27 -1.42
C LYS A 52 11.74 33.29 -1.33
N PHE A 53 11.37 32.69 -2.46
CA PHE A 53 10.30 31.70 -2.58
C PHE A 53 10.80 30.54 -3.44
N MET A 54 10.30 29.34 -3.19
CA MET A 54 10.54 28.21 -4.07
C MET A 54 9.47 28.18 -5.15
N ASP A 55 9.86 27.76 -6.36
CA ASP A 55 8.98 27.62 -7.52
C ASP A 55 9.14 26.24 -8.15
N THR A 56 8.28 25.92 -9.12
CA THR A 56 8.37 24.65 -9.87
C THR A 56 9.76 24.50 -10.49
N PRO A 57 10.33 23.28 -10.44
CA PRO A 57 11.62 23.00 -11.07
C PRO A 57 11.62 23.36 -12.57
N LEU A 58 12.73 23.89 -13.03
CA LEU A 58 12.98 24.17 -14.44
C LEU A 58 14.19 23.34 -14.89
N TYR A 59 14.10 22.66 -16.04
CA TYR A 59 15.15 21.78 -16.55
C TYR A 59 15.63 20.73 -15.52
N MET A 60 14.73 20.19 -14.70
CA MET A 60 15.03 19.27 -13.61
C MET A 60 15.83 19.85 -12.43
N GLU A 61 16.02 21.14 -12.39
CA GLU A 61 16.70 21.84 -11.29
C GLU A 61 15.69 22.59 -10.40
N PRO A 62 15.86 22.57 -9.07
CA PRO A 62 15.07 23.38 -8.16
C PRO A 62 15.18 24.86 -8.49
N VAL A 63 14.07 25.58 -8.46
CA VAL A 63 14.03 27.02 -8.73
C VAL A 63 13.76 27.82 -7.47
N ARG A 64 14.62 28.79 -7.20
CA ARG A 64 14.41 29.80 -6.16
C ARG A 64 14.14 31.17 -6.79
N LEU A 65 12.93 31.65 -6.57
CA LEU A 65 12.50 32.97 -7.01
C LEU A 65 12.91 33.99 -5.95
N GLU A 66 13.71 35.01 -6.34
CA GLU A 66 14.09 36.16 -5.53
C GLU A 66 13.35 37.40 -6.00
N VAL A 67 12.29 37.79 -5.30
CA VAL A 67 11.46 38.92 -5.69
C VAL A 67 11.84 40.19 -4.92
N GLN A 68 12.21 41.25 -5.62
CA GLN A 68 12.50 42.55 -5.04
C GLN A 68 11.19 43.34 -4.86
N ARG A 69 10.59 43.25 -3.67
CA ARG A 69 9.30 43.87 -3.35
C ARG A 69 9.46 45.24 -2.73
N PRO A 70 8.78 46.29 -3.24
CA PRO A 70 8.77 47.60 -2.61
C PRO A 70 8.06 47.51 -1.26
N ARG A 71 8.55 48.25 -0.29
CA ARG A 71 7.92 48.45 1.03
C ARG A 71 7.32 49.84 1.08
N PHE A 72 6.18 49.95 1.73
CA PHE A 72 5.47 51.17 1.96
C PHE A 72 5.26 51.42 3.44
N ARG A 73 5.28 52.68 3.87
CA ARG A 73 5.02 53.09 5.24
C ARG A 73 3.93 54.16 5.28
N CYS A 74 3.02 54.03 6.23
CA CYS A 74 2.03 55.07 6.51
C CYS A 74 2.68 56.16 7.37
N GLU A 75 2.57 57.42 6.97
CA GLU A 75 3.13 58.55 7.75
C GLU A 75 2.32 58.81 9.03
N SER A 76 1.01 58.54 9.00
CA SER A 76 0.15 58.78 10.14
C SER A 76 0.32 57.73 11.29
N CYS A 77 0.25 56.42 11.00
CA CYS A 77 0.31 55.37 12.01
C CYS A 77 1.60 54.56 12.00
N GLY A 78 2.50 54.77 11.04
CA GLY A 78 3.75 54.04 10.93
C GLY A 78 3.63 52.60 10.40
N LYS A 79 2.44 52.14 10.08
CA LYS A 79 2.19 50.76 9.58
C LYS A 79 2.95 50.53 8.28
N MET A 80 3.51 49.32 8.17
CA MET A 80 4.25 48.89 6.98
C MET A 80 3.39 47.98 6.12
N SER A 81 3.48 48.14 4.79
CA SER A 81 2.80 47.27 3.81
C SER A 81 3.76 46.86 2.68
N MET A 82 3.48 45.73 2.06
CA MET A 82 4.10 45.30 0.81
C MET A 82 3.00 44.75 -0.10
N PRO A 83 3.03 45.02 -1.42
CA PRO A 83 2.07 44.48 -2.36
C PRO A 83 1.99 42.98 -2.26
N GLU A 84 0.79 42.43 -2.29
CA GLU A 84 0.57 40.96 -2.31
C GLU A 84 0.96 40.42 -3.68
N LEU A 85 1.41 39.15 -3.69
CA LEU A 85 1.73 38.42 -4.89
C LEU A 85 0.76 37.23 -4.98
N SER A 86 -0.24 37.35 -5.85
CA SER A 86 -1.38 36.41 -5.95
C SER A 86 -0.99 34.96 -6.26
N PHE A 87 0.20 34.75 -6.83
CA PHE A 87 0.73 33.45 -7.18
C PHE A 87 1.43 32.72 -6.00
N LEU A 88 1.60 33.39 -4.85
CA LEU A 88 2.20 32.76 -3.67
C LEU A 88 1.19 31.95 -2.85
N ASP A 89 1.65 30.86 -2.26
CA ASP A 89 0.91 30.11 -1.29
C ASP A 89 0.79 30.89 0.03
N ASP A 90 -0.39 30.86 0.65
CA ASP A 90 -0.69 31.67 1.82
C ASP A 90 0.02 31.17 3.10
N LYS A 91 0.33 29.89 3.16
CA LYS A 91 0.95 29.23 4.32
C LYS A 91 2.46 29.04 4.16
N ARG A 92 3.01 29.07 2.93
CA ARG A 92 4.38 28.64 2.63
C ARG A 92 5.15 29.65 1.79
N ARG A 93 6.47 29.63 1.92
CA ARG A 93 7.35 30.40 1.05
C ARG A 93 7.57 29.70 -0.30
N ALA A 94 6.49 29.46 -1.02
CA ALA A 94 6.46 28.77 -2.29
C ALA A 94 5.37 29.36 -3.18
N THR A 95 5.46 29.11 -4.48
CA THR A 95 4.38 29.44 -5.41
C THR A 95 3.23 28.42 -5.27
N LYS A 96 2.00 28.83 -5.55
CA LYS A 96 0.83 27.93 -5.57
C LYS A 96 1.06 26.76 -6.51
N ARG A 97 1.60 26.99 -7.72
CA ARG A 97 1.88 25.92 -8.68
C ARG A 97 2.89 24.89 -8.18
N LEU A 98 3.90 25.29 -7.39
CA LEU A 98 4.82 24.34 -6.77
C LEU A 98 4.10 23.48 -5.72
N VAL A 99 3.25 24.11 -4.89
CA VAL A 99 2.44 23.37 -3.91
C VAL A 99 1.54 22.37 -4.61
N ASP A 100 0.90 22.75 -5.73
CA ASP A 100 0.05 21.86 -6.53
C ASP A 100 0.81 20.67 -7.12
N VAL A 101 2.04 20.91 -7.65
CA VAL A 101 2.91 19.83 -8.13
C VAL A 101 3.24 18.84 -6.99
N ILE A 102 3.58 19.36 -5.80
CA ILE A 102 3.86 18.51 -4.63
C ILE A 102 2.60 17.75 -4.21
N ARG A 103 1.43 18.37 -4.18
CA ARG A 103 0.14 17.72 -3.87
C ARG A 103 -0.13 16.55 -4.81
N GLN A 104 0.08 16.73 -6.11
CA GLN A 104 -0.16 15.68 -7.12
C GLN A 104 0.78 14.47 -6.98
N GLN A 105 1.99 14.67 -6.46
CA GLN A 105 3.03 13.64 -6.45
C GLN A 105 3.32 13.05 -5.07
N CYS A 106 2.96 13.72 -3.96
CA CYS A 106 3.41 13.33 -2.62
C CYS A 106 2.86 11.97 -2.15
N LEU A 107 1.75 11.50 -2.70
CA LEU A 107 1.22 10.18 -2.37
C LEU A 107 1.83 9.06 -3.23
N GLY A 108 2.29 9.36 -4.47
CA GLY A 108 2.92 8.39 -5.38
C GLY A 108 4.43 8.22 -5.18
N THR A 109 5.13 9.24 -4.62
CA THR A 109 6.59 9.19 -4.45
C THR A 109 7.03 9.45 -3.00
N THR A 110 8.34 9.33 -2.71
CA THR A 110 8.83 9.59 -1.35
C THR A 110 8.98 11.09 -1.09
N PHE A 111 8.78 11.49 0.17
CA PHE A 111 8.92 12.90 0.57
C PHE A 111 10.35 13.42 0.39
N HIS A 112 11.35 12.55 0.55
CA HIS A 112 12.75 12.91 0.31
C HIS A 112 13.03 13.17 -1.17
N ALA A 113 12.54 12.30 -2.07
CA ALA A 113 12.72 12.50 -3.51
C ALA A 113 12.07 13.80 -3.98
N LEU A 114 10.83 14.10 -3.52
CA LEU A 114 10.18 15.37 -3.83
C LEU A 114 10.92 16.59 -3.26
N ALA A 115 11.42 16.49 -2.03
CA ALA A 115 12.19 17.55 -1.41
C ALA A 115 13.48 17.83 -2.21
N GLU A 116 14.18 16.79 -2.66
CA GLU A 116 15.38 16.90 -3.49
C GLU A 116 15.05 17.51 -4.87
N GLN A 117 13.99 17.01 -5.51
CA GLN A 117 13.56 17.49 -6.83
C GLN A 117 13.11 18.96 -6.82
N THR A 118 12.40 19.38 -5.77
CA THR A 118 11.77 20.70 -5.68
C THR A 118 12.59 21.74 -4.92
N GLY A 119 13.61 21.29 -4.18
CA GLY A 119 14.44 22.17 -3.34
C GLY A 119 13.78 22.66 -2.06
N VAL A 120 12.55 22.20 -1.74
CA VAL A 120 11.90 22.52 -0.47
C VAL A 120 12.33 21.56 0.63
N ALA A 121 12.21 21.98 1.88
CA ALA A 121 12.50 21.09 3.01
C ALA A 121 11.53 19.90 3.06
N VAL A 122 12.01 18.70 3.47
CA VAL A 122 11.19 17.49 3.63
C VAL A 122 9.97 17.74 4.51
N ASN A 123 10.12 18.55 5.57
CA ASN A 123 8.99 18.91 6.44
C ASN A 123 7.93 19.75 5.73
N THR A 124 8.32 20.58 4.75
CA THR A 124 7.36 21.32 3.92
C THR A 124 6.54 20.36 3.07
N VAL A 125 7.19 19.37 2.43
CA VAL A 125 6.50 18.31 1.67
C VAL A 125 5.54 17.52 2.57
N LYS A 126 5.97 17.15 3.79
CA LYS A 126 5.12 16.44 4.77
C LYS A 126 3.88 17.26 5.16
N ASN A 127 4.04 18.55 5.37
CA ASN A 127 2.92 19.43 5.74
C ASN A 127 1.94 19.61 4.58
N ILE A 128 2.43 19.73 3.34
CA ILE A 128 1.57 19.74 2.15
C ILE A 128 0.80 18.42 2.01
N ALA A 129 1.49 17.29 2.23
CA ALA A 129 0.84 15.99 2.19
C ALA A 129 -0.24 15.83 3.27
N ARG A 130 -0.02 16.35 4.50
CA ARG A 130 -1.02 16.32 5.57
C ARG A 130 -2.26 17.15 5.24
N ASP A 131 -2.07 18.39 4.72
CA ASP A 131 -3.19 19.21 4.28
C ASP A 131 -4.02 18.50 3.20
N LEU A 132 -3.35 17.85 2.24
CA LEU A 132 -4.01 17.05 1.20
C LEU A 132 -4.77 15.84 1.77
N ILE A 133 -4.17 15.11 2.71
CA ILE A 133 -4.78 13.93 3.35
C ILE A 133 -6.04 14.34 4.12
N GLU A 134 -5.99 15.45 4.84
CA GLU A 134 -7.15 16.00 5.56
C GLU A 134 -8.30 16.31 4.59
N GLU A 135 -8.02 16.98 3.49
CA GLU A 135 -9.00 17.30 2.43
C GLU A 135 -9.59 16.02 1.81
N LEU A 136 -8.74 15.06 1.40
CA LEU A 136 -9.17 13.81 0.77
C LEU A 136 -10.00 12.95 1.74
N SER A 137 -9.65 12.94 3.02
CA SER A 137 -10.40 12.20 4.05
C SER A 137 -11.82 12.74 4.25
N GLN A 138 -12.08 14.01 3.92
CA GLN A 138 -13.39 14.61 3.99
C GLN A 138 -14.21 14.47 2.70
N THR A 139 -13.56 14.41 1.55
CA THR A 139 -14.19 14.46 0.22
C THR A 139 -14.33 13.10 -0.45
N VAL A 140 -13.36 12.20 -0.26
CA VAL A 140 -13.38 10.87 -0.90
C VAL A 140 -14.15 9.89 -0.05
N ARG A 141 -15.12 9.21 -0.67
CA ARG A 141 -15.86 8.08 -0.09
C ARG A 141 -15.82 6.92 -1.06
N TYR A 142 -15.61 5.74 -0.52
CA TYR A 142 -15.68 4.49 -1.29
C TYR A 142 -16.98 3.78 -0.98
N GLU A 143 -17.59 3.19 -1.97
CA GLU A 143 -18.77 2.34 -1.79
C GLU A 143 -18.40 1.05 -1.07
N THR A 144 -19.24 0.61 -0.16
CA THR A 144 -19.05 -0.63 0.59
C THR A 144 -18.96 -1.82 -0.38
N PRO A 145 -17.92 -2.63 -0.33
CA PRO A 145 -17.73 -3.77 -1.23
C PRO A 145 -18.80 -4.84 -1.04
N VAL A 146 -19.39 -5.32 -2.11
CA VAL A 146 -20.22 -6.53 -2.10
C VAL A 146 -19.35 -7.76 -1.80
N ILE A 147 -18.12 -7.78 -2.32
CA ILE A 147 -17.13 -8.83 -2.07
C ILE A 147 -15.90 -8.19 -1.44
N MET A 148 -15.73 -8.42 -0.16
CA MET A 148 -14.68 -7.80 0.64
C MET A 148 -13.50 -8.75 0.83
N GLY A 149 -12.31 -8.31 0.49
CA GLY A 149 -11.05 -8.97 0.85
C GLY A 149 -10.48 -8.35 2.11
N ILE A 150 -10.04 -9.18 3.04
CA ILE A 150 -9.39 -8.72 4.28
C ILE A 150 -8.12 -9.52 4.50
N ASP A 151 -7.01 -8.80 4.68
CA ASP A 151 -5.72 -9.41 4.95
C ASP A 151 -4.86 -8.52 5.85
N GLU A 152 -3.78 -9.05 6.35
CA GLU A 152 -2.87 -8.38 7.27
C GLU A 152 -1.57 -8.00 6.58
N VAL A 153 -1.13 -6.78 6.82
CA VAL A 153 0.20 -6.33 6.43
C VAL A 153 1.05 -6.02 7.66
N ASN A 154 2.18 -6.70 7.79
CA ASN A 154 3.14 -6.40 8.86
C ASN A 154 4.09 -5.29 8.39
N LEU A 155 4.05 -4.15 9.09
CA LEU A 155 4.90 -2.98 8.86
C LEU A 155 5.73 -2.67 10.12
N ALA A 156 6.71 -1.79 9.98
CA ALA A 156 7.37 -1.22 11.16
C ALA A 156 6.31 -0.57 12.07
N GLY A 157 6.19 -1.06 13.29
CA GLY A 157 5.16 -0.62 14.26
C GLY A 157 3.94 -1.54 14.37
N GLY A 158 3.93 -2.71 13.70
CA GLY A 158 2.93 -3.77 13.92
C GLY A 158 2.09 -4.12 12.70
N TYR A 159 1.11 -4.96 12.95
CA TYR A 159 0.18 -5.42 11.92
C TYR A 159 -0.90 -4.36 11.65
N ARG A 160 -1.18 -4.14 10.37
CA ARG A 160 -2.31 -3.34 9.86
C ARG A 160 -3.31 -4.28 9.20
N CYS A 161 -4.59 -3.92 9.22
CA CYS A 161 -5.63 -4.64 8.49
C CYS A 161 -5.92 -3.90 7.19
N VAL A 162 -5.80 -4.57 6.06
CA VAL A 162 -6.09 -4.02 4.73
C VAL A 162 -7.41 -4.60 4.24
N ILE A 163 -8.30 -3.73 3.81
CA ILE A 163 -9.64 -4.08 3.32
C ILE A 163 -9.75 -3.65 1.87
N THR A 164 -10.18 -4.56 1.01
CA THR A 164 -10.26 -4.36 -0.43
C THR A 164 -11.64 -4.73 -0.98
N ASN A 165 -11.97 -4.17 -2.12
CA ASN A 165 -13.07 -4.61 -2.96
C ASN A 165 -12.53 -5.60 -4.00
N LEU A 166 -12.82 -6.89 -3.84
CA LEU A 166 -12.35 -7.94 -4.73
C LEU A 166 -13.12 -7.99 -6.07
N ALA A 167 -14.33 -7.43 -6.13
CA ALA A 167 -15.08 -7.36 -7.38
C ALA A 167 -14.46 -6.36 -8.36
N THR A 168 -13.86 -5.27 -7.86
CA THR A 168 -13.31 -4.18 -8.68
C THR A 168 -11.79 -4.05 -8.57
N ASN A 169 -11.14 -4.87 -7.73
CA ASN A 169 -9.72 -4.81 -7.44
C ASN A 169 -9.28 -3.41 -6.98
N ASN A 170 -9.99 -2.86 -6.01
CA ASN A 170 -9.68 -1.56 -5.41
C ASN A 170 -9.46 -1.69 -3.90
N VAL A 171 -8.69 -0.75 -3.36
CA VAL A 171 -8.60 -0.58 -1.91
C VAL A 171 -9.90 0.01 -1.40
N PHE A 172 -10.41 -0.50 -0.30
CA PHE A 172 -11.53 0.09 0.42
C PHE A 172 -11.06 0.88 1.63
N ASP A 173 -10.29 0.24 2.53
CA ASP A 173 -9.68 0.92 3.67
C ASP A 173 -8.45 0.17 4.19
N MET A 174 -7.75 0.83 5.12
CA MET A 174 -6.64 0.27 5.89
C MET A 174 -6.81 0.69 7.35
N LEU A 175 -6.89 -0.27 8.28
CA LEU A 175 -7.03 -0.01 9.71
C LEU A 175 -5.69 -0.07 10.41
N GLU A 176 -5.53 0.72 11.47
CA GLU A 176 -4.27 0.82 12.22
C GLU A 176 -3.91 -0.48 12.93
N HIS A 177 -4.92 -1.23 13.38
CA HIS A 177 -4.73 -2.49 14.06
C HIS A 177 -5.73 -3.54 13.54
N ARG A 178 -5.38 -4.83 13.76
CA ARG A 178 -6.23 -5.98 13.39
C ARG A 178 -7.07 -6.52 14.54
N THR A 179 -6.97 -5.94 15.73
CA THR A 179 -7.63 -6.46 16.92
C THR A 179 -9.15 -6.24 16.87
N GLN A 180 -9.91 -7.09 17.57
CA GLN A 180 -11.37 -6.94 17.65
C GLN A 180 -11.81 -5.56 18.14
N GLU A 181 -11.04 -4.95 19.01
CA GLU A 181 -11.29 -3.61 19.53
C GLU A 181 -11.33 -2.56 18.43
N HIS A 182 -10.51 -2.69 17.39
CA HIS A 182 -10.45 -1.78 16.25
C HIS A 182 -11.39 -2.18 15.12
N LEU A 183 -11.62 -3.49 14.92
CA LEU A 183 -12.50 -4.00 13.87
C LEU A 183 -14.00 -3.75 14.18
N LYS A 184 -14.39 -3.93 15.45
CA LYS A 184 -15.80 -3.75 15.85
C LYS A 184 -16.36 -2.36 15.57
N PRO A 185 -15.71 -1.25 15.96
CA PRO A 185 -16.20 0.08 15.62
C PRO A 185 -16.29 0.28 14.10
N PHE A 186 -15.29 -0.15 13.36
CA PHE A 186 -15.26 -0.03 11.90
C PHE A 186 -16.47 -0.71 11.24
N PHE A 187 -16.74 -1.99 11.56
CA PHE A 187 -17.85 -2.71 10.95
C PHE A 187 -19.22 -2.24 11.49
N LYS A 188 -19.29 -1.77 12.73
CA LYS A 188 -20.51 -1.20 13.30
C LYS A 188 -20.94 0.08 12.56
N ASP A 189 -19.98 0.92 12.20
CA ASP A 189 -20.21 2.19 11.55
C ASP A 189 -20.10 2.11 10.01
N LEU A 190 -19.96 0.87 9.46
CA LEU A 190 -19.86 0.64 8.02
C LEU A 190 -21.21 0.96 7.36
N PRO A 191 -21.27 1.94 6.45
CA PRO A 191 -22.50 2.21 5.70
C PRO A 191 -22.83 1.01 4.80
N ASP A 192 -24.12 0.75 4.59
CA ASP A 192 -24.58 -0.33 3.72
C ASP A 192 -23.96 -1.72 4.04
N ALA A 193 -23.73 -2.03 5.30
CA ALA A 193 -23.14 -3.29 5.75
C ALA A 193 -23.94 -4.54 5.29
N ASP A 194 -25.23 -4.39 5.05
CA ASP A 194 -26.13 -5.41 4.52
C ASP A 194 -25.89 -5.75 3.05
N LYS A 195 -25.17 -4.90 2.29
CA LYS A 195 -24.76 -5.17 0.90
C LYS A 195 -23.57 -6.10 0.79
N VAL A 196 -22.82 -6.33 1.88
CA VAL A 196 -21.68 -7.26 1.88
C VAL A 196 -22.21 -8.69 1.82
N GLU A 197 -21.97 -9.37 0.71
CA GLU A 197 -22.41 -10.75 0.48
C GLU A 197 -21.27 -11.76 0.77
N TRP A 198 -20.04 -11.36 0.54
CA TRP A 198 -18.87 -12.25 0.68
C TRP A 198 -17.71 -11.52 1.37
N VAL A 199 -17.06 -12.25 2.30
CA VAL A 199 -15.81 -11.82 2.92
C VAL A 199 -14.75 -12.89 2.73
N CYS A 200 -13.68 -12.56 2.02
CA CYS A 200 -12.50 -13.41 1.83
C CYS A 200 -11.40 -12.99 2.81
N THR A 201 -10.92 -13.92 3.63
CA THR A 201 -9.89 -13.66 4.64
C THR A 201 -9.03 -14.90 4.89
N ASP A 202 -8.00 -14.75 5.71
CA ASP A 202 -7.26 -15.87 6.27
C ASP A 202 -8.04 -16.60 7.39
N MET A 203 -7.44 -17.61 7.99
CA MET A 203 -8.04 -18.41 9.06
C MET A 203 -8.01 -17.76 10.44
N TRP A 204 -7.84 -16.44 10.54
CA TRP A 204 -7.74 -15.77 11.83
C TRP A 204 -9.11 -15.62 12.51
N ARG A 205 -9.32 -16.42 13.55
CA ARG A 205 -10.63 -16.55 14.26
C ARG A 205 -11.28 -15.24 14.73
N PRO A 206 -10.54 -14.20 15.16
CA PRO A 206 -11.17 -12.94 15.57
C PRO A 206 -11.98 -12.26 14.47
N PHE A 207 -11.62 -12.41 13.20
CA PHE A 207 -12.42 -11.89 12.09
C PHE A 207 -13.80 -12.53 12.05
N LYS A 208 -13.89 -13.86 12.10
CA LYS A 208 -15.16 -14.58 12.00
C LYS A 208 -16.20 -14.10 13.02
N ARG A 209 -15.79 -13.83 14.27
CA ARG A 209 -16.69 -13.33 15.31
C ARG A 209 -17.20 -11.91 15.05
N SER A 210 -16.35 -11.05 14.48
CA SER A 210 -16.74 -9.67 14.16
C SER A 210 -17.69 -9.62 12.97
N PHE A 211 -17.48 -10.46 11.94
CA PHE A 211 -18.32 -10.49 10.74
C PHE A 211 -19.75 -10.96 11.06
N ALA A 212 -19.88 -12.07 11.79
CA ALA A 212 -21.18 -12.62 12.13
C ALA A 212 -22.11 -11.63 12.85
N GLN A 213 -21.53 -10.65 13.55
CA GLN A 213 -22.31 -9.65 14.28
C GLN A 213 -22.70 -8.42 13.44
N TYR A 214 -21.81 -7.97 12.53
CA TYR A 214 -21.96 -6.67 11.88
C TYR A 214 -22.23 -6.75 10.38
N LEU A 215 -21.98 -7.91 9.75
CA LEU A 215 -22.25 -8.18 8.34
C LEU A 215 -23.26 -9.33 8.21
N PRO A 216 -24.55 -9.06 8.39
CA PRO A 216 -25.56 -10.11 8.58
C PRO A 216 -25.76 -11.01 7.37
N ASN A 217 -25.50 -10.51 6.16
CA ASN A 217 -25.67 -11.24 4.91
C ASN A 217 -24.38 -11.86 4.38
N ALA A 218 -23.23 -11.55 5.00
CA ALA A 218 -21.94 -11.95 4.49
C ALA A 218 -21.64 -13.42 4.76
N LYS A 219 -21.28 -14.16 3.71
CA LYS A 219 -20.69 -15.48 3.80
C LYS A 219 -19.17 -15.37 3.88
N LEU A 220 -18.58 -16.10 4.82
CA LEU A 220 -17.12 -16.14 4.99
C LEU A 220 -16.52 -17.19 4.06
N VAL A 221 -15.45 -16.79 3.36
CA VAL A 221 -14.62 -17.68 2.54
C VAL A 221 -13.18 -17.58 3.03
N ILE A 222 -12.57 -18.71 3.34
CA ILE A 222 -11.14 -18.78 3.59
C ILE A 222 -10.39 -18.71 2.26
N ASP A 223 -9.42 -17.81 2.17
CA ASP A 223 -8.63 -17.66 0.96
C ASP A 223 -7.89 -18.95 0.58
N LYS A 224 -8.14 -19.40 -0.66
CA LYS A 224 -7.52 -20.59 -1.26
C LYS A 224 -6.00 -20.62 -1.07
N PHE A 225 -5.34 -19.47 -1.25
CA PHE A 225 -3.89 -19.37 -1.16
C PHE A 225 -3.39 -19.82 0.23
N HIS A 226 -4.05 -19.36 1.30
CA HIS A 226 -3.68 -19.71 2.67
C HIS A 226 -3.89 -21.22 2.96
N VAL A 227 -4.93 -21.81 2.38
CA VAL A 227 -5.21 -23.25 2.55
C VAL A 227 -4.19 -24.11 1.80
N VAL A 228 -3.94 -23.82 0.52
CA VAL A 228 -2.96 -24.61 -0.27
C VAL A 228 -1.52 -24.41 0.21
N LYS A 229 -1.20 -23.25 0.76
CA LYS A 229 0.09 -22.98 1.40
C LYS A 229 0.37 -23.93 2.56
N MET A 230 -0.65 -24.30 3.35
CA MET A 230 -0.48 -25.25 4.46
C MET A 230 -0.03 -26.62 3.98
N ALA A 231 -0.50 -27.09 2.81
CA ALA A 231 -0.02 -28.35 2.24
C ALA A 231 1.46 -28.25 1.83
N SER A 232 1.88 -27.09 1.28
CA SER A 232 3.29 -26.82 1.01
C SER A 232 4.14 -26.77 2.30
N GLU A 233 3.59 -26.18 3.37
CA GLU A 233 4.25 -26.13 4.69
C GLU A 233 4.35 -27.52 5.33
N ALA A 234 3.33 -28.38 5.13
CA ALA A 234 3.36 -29.78 5.59
C ALA A 234 4.47 -30.56 4.87
N LEU A 235 4.58 -30.44 3.55
CA LEU A 235 5.69 -31.00 2.79
C LEU A 235 7.05 -30.48 3.27
N GLU A 236 7.19 -29.18 3.49
CA GLU A 236 8.44 -28.58 4.00
C GLU A 236 8.80 -29.07 5.41
N ALA A 237 7.82 -29.35 6.25
CA ALA A 237 8.04 -29.95 7.57
C ALA A 237 8.60 -31.39 7.44
N GLU A 238 8.01 -32.20 6.56
CA GLU A 238 8.51 -33.55 6.29
C GLU A 238 9.93 -33.53 5.68
N ARG A 239 10.20 -32.62 4.75
CA ARG A 239 11.53 -32.43 4.23
C ARG A 239 12.56 -32.07 5.32
N LYS A 240 12.19 -31.21 6.26
CA LYS A 240 13.04 -30.82 7.39
C LYS A 240 13.27 -31.99 8.36
N ASN A 241 12.23 -32.80 8.63
CA ASN A 241 12.33 -34.02 9.44
C ASN A 241 13.33 -35.01 8.85
N TYR A 242 13.25 -35.23 7.53
CA TYR A 242 14.22 -36.06 6.81
C TYR A 242 15.64 -35.44 6.87
N GLN A 243 15.76 -34.13 6.58
CA GLN A 243 17.02 -33.40 6.58
C GLN A 243 17.74 -33.48 7.95
N ALA A 244 17.01 -33.52 9.05
CA ALA A 244 17.59 -33.58 10.39
C ALA A 244 18.41 -34.87 10.65
N GLN A 245 18.13 -35.91 9.89
CA GLN A 245 18.78 -37.24 10.01
C GLN A 245 20.04 -37.37 9.14
N LEU A 246 20.35 -36.37 8.29
CA LEU A 246 21.42 -36.43 7.31
C LEU A 246 22.74 -35.82 7.79
N SER A 247 23.82 -36.11 7.06
CA SER A 247 25.11 -35.46 7.22
C SER A 247 25.01 -33.96 6.93
N LYS A 248 26.05 -33.18 7.31
CA LYS A 248 26.04 -31.71 7.06
C LYS A 248 26.03 -31.38 5.57
N GLU A 249 26.71 -32.17 4.75
CA GLU A 249 26.82 -31.96 3.30
C GLU A 249 25.49 -32.27 2.61
N ASP A 250 24.87 -33.41 2.94
CA ASP A 250 23.58 -33.81 2.39
C ASP A 250 22.46 -32.86 2.79
N ARG A 251 22.52 -32.28 4.02
CA ARG A 251 21.56 -31.24 4.46
C ARG A 251 21.57 -30.03 3.54
N ILE A 252 22.74 -29.61 3.07
CA ILE A 252 22.84 -28.45 2.17
C ILE A 252 22.21 -28.77 0.82
N TYR A 253 22.45 -29.97 0.28
CA TYR A 253 21.87 -30.41 -0.97
C TYR A 253 20.34 -30.49 -0.90
N VAL A 254 19.79 -31.15 0.11
CA VAL A 254 18.33 -31.25 0.35
C VAL A 254 17.69 -29.87 0.51
N LYS A 255 18.34 -28.94 1.19
CA LYS A 255 17.83 -27.58 1.39
C LYS A 255 17.82 -26.76 0.10
N LYS A 256 18.88 -26.85 -0.71
CA LYS A 256 19.03 -25.96 -1.88
C LYS A 256 18.36 -26.52 -3.14
N SER A 257 18.51 -27.82 -3.40
CA SER A 257 18.07 -28.40 -4.67
C SER A 257 16.71 -29.06 -4.57
N ILE A 258 16.49 -29.93 -3.57
CA ILE A 258 15.24 -30.70 -3.46
C ILE A 258 14.06 -29.79 -3.09
N ARG A 259 14.28 -28.81 -2.22
CA ARG A 259 13.22 -27.86 -1.81
C ARG A 259 12.53 -27.20 -3.00
N TRP A 260 13.29 -26.69 -3.96
CA TRP A 260 12.70 -25.99 -5.11
C TRP A 260 11.94 -26.90 -6.05
N LEU A 261 12.41 -28.14 -6.23
CA LEU A 261 11.73 -29.14 -7.03
C LEU A 261 10.39 -29.51 -6.40
N THR A 262 10.35 -29.78 -5.09
CA THR A 262 9.16 -30.28 -4.40
C THR A 262 8.11 -29.20 -4.14
N LEU A 263 8.47 -27.91 -4.18
CA LEU A 263 7.50 -26.82 -4.07
C LEU A 263 6.77 -26.53 -5.40
N LYS A 264 7.37 -26.86 -6.54
CA LYS A 264 6.72 -26.67 -7.84
C LYS A 264 5.61 -27.71 -8.09
N ARG A 265 4.54 -27.26 -8.75
CA ARG A 265 3.52 -28.18 -9.31
C ARG A 265 4.09 -28.93 -10.51
N PRO A 266 3.61 -30.14 -10.83
CA PRO A 266 4.10 -30.94 -11.97
C PRO A 266 4.09 -30.17 -13.30
N GLY A 267 3.03 -29.42 -13.59
CA GLY A 267 2.90 -28.62 -14.81
C GLY A 267 3.89 -27.44 -14.93
N ASN A 268 4.56 -27.07 -13.85
CA ASN A 268 5.54 -25.97 -13.80
C ASN A 268 7.00 -26.47 -13.81
N LEU A 269 7.21 -27.77 -13.91
CA LEU A 269 8.53 -28.38 -13.98
C LEU A 269 9.02 -28.48 -15.43
N THR A 270 10.27 -28.12 -15.67
CA THR A 270 10.93 -28.41 -16.94
C THR A 270 11.19 -29.92 -17.06
N PRO A 271 11.40 -30.47 -18.28
CA PRO A 271 11.71 -31.89 -18.46
C PRO A 271 12.91 -32.41 -17.65
N ALA A 272 13.94 -31.56 -17.47
CA ALA A 272 15.08 -31.88 -16.61
C ALA A 272 14.71 -31.95 -15.12
N GLU A 273 13.87 -31.01 -14.67
CA GLU A 273 13.37 -30.98 -13.28
C GLU A 273 12.43 -32.15 -12.98
N GLN A 274 11.60 -32.58 -13.96
CA GLN A 274 10.75 -33.76 -13.83
C GLN A 274 11.60 -35.01 -13.59
N LYS A 275 12.65 -35.22 -14.43
CA LYS A 275 13.60 -36.33 -14.23
C LYS A 275 14.29 -36.27 -12.86
N ALA A 276 14.70 -35.09 -12.44
CA ALA A 276 15.32 -34.89 -11.14
C ALA A 276 14.36 -35.19 -9.99
N LEU A 277 13.09 -34.81 -10.12
CA LEU A 277 12.05 -35.12 -9.13
C LEU A 277 11.82 -36.64 -9.02
N GLU A 278 11.76 -37.36 -10.14
CA GLU A 278 11.63 -38.83 -10.13
C GLU A 278 12.79 -39.52 -9.41
N VAL A 279 14.02 -39.05 -9.63
CA VAL A 279 15.21 -39.57 -8.89
C VAL A 279 15.04 -39.31 -7.38
N VAL A 280 14.58 -38.11 -7.00
CA VAL A 280 14.35 -37.77 -5.60
C VAL A 280 13.25 -38.64 -4.99
N LYS A 281 12.14 -38.89 -5.72
CA LYS A 281 11.03 -39.73 -5.27
C LYS A 281 11.49 -41.18 -5.05
N GLN A 282 12.34 -41.72 -5.92
CA GLN A 282 12.90 -43.06 -5.76
C GLN A 282 13.89 -43.13 -4.58
N ALA A 283 14.73 -42.10 -4.39
CA ALA A 283 15.74 -42.10 -3.34
C ALA A 283 15.16 -41.84 -1.94
N ILE A 284 14.04 -41.09 -1.83
CA ILE A 284 13.47 -40.63 -0.57
C ILE A 284 11.94 -40.90 -0.55
N PRO A 285 11.51 -42.15 -0.29
CA PRO A 285 10.10 -42.53 -0.35
C PRO A 285 9.17 -41.67 0.55
N ALA A 286 9.63 -41.28 1.73
CA ALA A 286 8.85 -40.43 2.63
C ALA A 286 8.58 -39.04 2.02
N LEU A 287 9.55 -38.50 1.29
CA LEU A 287 9.39 -37.20 0.63
C LEU A 287 8.56 -37.31 -0.66
N ALA A 288 8.66 -38.45 -1.36
CA ALA A 288 7.79 -38.79 -2.47
C ALA A 288 6.33 -38.79 -2.04
N MET A 289 6.02 -39.49 -0.96
CA MET A 289 4.69 -39.57 -0.37
C MET A 289 4.18 -38.18 0.04
N ALA A 290 5.00 -37.40 0.72
CA ALA A 290 4.65 -36.03 1.10
C ALA A 290 4.38 -35.10 -0.11
N TYR A 291 5.16 -35.26 -1.20
CA TYR A 291 4.92 -34.55 -2.44
C TYR A 291 3.58 -34.93 -3.08
N ASP A 292 3.30 -36.22 -3.16
CA ASP A 292 2.07 -36.73 -3.74
C ASP A 292 0.85 -36.28 -2.93
N PHE A 293 0.91 -36.28 -1.60
CA PHE A 293 -0.15 -35.74 -0.74
C PHE A 293 -0.35 -34.23 -0.95
N LYS A 294 0.72 -33.46 -1.11
CA LYS A 294 0.59 -32.02 -1.40
C LYS A 294 -0.11 -31.80 -2.74
N GLU A 295 0.30 -32.52 -3.80
CA GLU A 295 -0.30 -32.35 -5.12
C GLU A 295 -1.77 -32.83 -5.14
N ALA A 296 -2.08 -33.95 -4.52
CA ALA A 296 -3.45 -34.43 -4.41
C ALA A 296 -4.35 -33.46 -3.64
N PHE A 297 -3.83 -32.82 -2.58
CA PHE A 297 -4.55 -31.76 -1.86
C PHE A 297 -4.81 -30.54 -2.76
N PHE A 298 -3.86 -30.16 -3.60
CA PHE A 298 -4.04 -29.05 -4.54
C PHE A 298 -5.13 -29.34 -5.59
N CYS A 299 -5.25 -30.60 -6.03
CA CYS A 299 -6.28 -31.02 -6.98
C CYS A 299 -7.70 -30.90 -6.41
N ILE A 300 -7.90 -30.85 -5.09
CA ILE A 300 -9.21 -30.59 -4.49
C ILE A 300 -9.78 -29.26 -4.99
N TYR A 301 -8.93 -28.26 -5.17
CA TYR A 301 -9.35 -26.94 -5.68
C TYR A 301 -9.56 -26.88 -7.20
N ASP A 302 -9.28 -27.96 -7.90
CA ASP A 302 -9.56 -28.11 -9.34
C ASP A 302 -10.94 -28.77 -9.57
N GLU A 303 -11.64 -29.22 -8.50
CA GLU A 303 -12.97 -29.80 -8.56
C GLU A 303 -14.03 -28.76 -8.95
N PRO A 304 -15.05 -29.18 -9.75
CA PRO A 304 -16.00 -28.24 -10.35
C PRO A 304 -17.04 -27.68 -9.37
N ASP A 305 -17.33 -28.39 -8.29
CA ASP A 305 -18.37 -28.03 -7.33
C ASP A 305 -18.02 -28.44 -5.91
N LYS A 306 -18.80 -27.92 -4.96
CA LYS A 306 -18.59 -28.14 -3.51
C LYS A 306 -18.65 -29.61 -3.11
N GLN A 307 -19.62 -30.36 -3.62
CA GLN A 307 -19.79 -31.76 -3.25
C GLN A 307 -18.61 -32.61 -3.74
N SER A 308 -18.17 -32.38 -4.98
CA SER A 308 -17.01 -33.05 -5.56
C SER A 308 -15.73 -32.73 -4.76
N ALA A 309 -15.55 -31.46 -4.37
CA ALA A 309 -14.41 -31.03 -3.55
C ALA A 309 -14.43 -31.64 -2.14
N GLN A 310 -15.59 -31.73 -1.52
CA GLN A 310 -15.76 -32.40 -0.22
C GLN A 310 -15.43 -33.89 -0.32
N ASN A 311 -15.95 -34.58 -1.34
CA ASN A 311 -15.67 -36.02 -1.58
C ASN A 311 -14.17 -36.24 -1.86
N ALA A 312 -13.54 -35.35 -2.64
CA ALA A 312 -12.10 -35.41 -2.92
C ALA A 312 -11.26 -35.19 -1.65
N PHE A 313 -11.69 -34.29 -0.77
CA PHE A 313 -11.03 -34.07 0.52
C PHE A 313 -11.16 -35.32 1.45
N GLU A 314 -12.34 -35.88 1.54
CA GLU A 314 -12.56 -37.11 2.34
C GLU A 314 -11.73 -38.29 1.82
N ALA A 315 -11.68 -38.49 0.50
CA ALA A 315 -10.84 -39.51 -0.13
C ALA A 315 -9.35 -39.25 0.15
N TRP A 316 -8.92 -38.00 0.06
CA TRP A 316 -7.55 -37.60 0.36
C TRP A 316 -7.20 -37.82 1.84
N GLU A 317 -8.07 -37.42 2.78
CA GLU A 317 -7.89 -37.66 4.22
C GLU A 317 -7.77 -39.15 4.54
N ASN A 318 -8.66 -39.97 3.99
CA ASN A 318 -8.67 -41.44 4.20
C ASN A 318 -7.44 -42.13 3.58
N SER A 319 -6.74 -41.48 2.65
CA SER A 319 -5.51 -42.02 2.04
C SER A 319 -4.26 -41.76 2.89
N LEU A 320 -4.34 -40.93 3.94
CA LEU A 320 -3.21 -40.66 4.83
C LEU A 320 -2.85 -41.89 5.66
N PRO A 321 -1.55 -42.22 5.80
CA PRO A 321 -1.14 -43.39 6.56
C PRO A 321 -1.44 -43.20 8.05
N PRO A 322 -1.77 -44.32 8.78
CA PRO A 322 -2.08 -44.27 10.20
C PRO A 322 -0.89 -43.74 11.04
N TYR A 323 0.33 -43.98 10.57
CA TYR A 323 1.57 -43.58 11.23
C TYR A 323 2.40 -42.68 10.28
N GLY A 324 3.04 -41.66 10.84
CA GLY A 324 3.80 -40.69 10.06
C GLY A 324 2.91 -39.61 9.43
N MET A 325 3.49 -38.74 8.63
CA MET A 325 2.84 -37.58 7.95
C MET A 325 2.08 -36.64 8.92
N GLU A 326 2.61 -36.47 10.14
CA GLU A 326 1.98 -35.62 11.17
C GLU A 326 1.69 -34.19 10.75
N PRO A 327 2.51 -33.52 9.90
CA PRO A 327 2.17 -32.23 9.36
C PRO A 327 0.89 -32.22 8.51
N PHE A 328 0.63 -33.26 7.74
CA PHE A 328 -0.60 -33.40 6.94
C PHE A 328 -1.82 -33.71 7.83
N LYS A 329 -1.66 -34.51 8.90
CA LYS A 329 -2.72 -34.71 9.90
C LYS A 329 -3.11 -33.41 10.62
N LYS A 330 -2.14 -32.50 10.84
CA LYS A 330 -2.43 -31.14 11.33
C LYS A 330 -3.21 -30.32 10.31
N LEU A 331 -2.91 -30.46 9.03
CA LEU A 331 -3.67 -29.82 7.95
C LEU A 331 -5.12 -30.31 7.96
N VAL A 332 -5.37 -31.61 8.02
CA VAL A 332 -6.72 -32.19 8.18
C VAL A 332 -7.47 -31.54 9.32
N LYS A 333 -6.88 -31.53 10.53
CA LYS A 333 -7.49 -30.90 11.69
C LYS A 333 -7.83 -29.42 11.47
N THR A 334 -6.99 -28.70 10.74
CA THR A 334 -7.24 -27.28 10.44
C THR A 334 -8.39 -27.15 9.45
N VAL A 335 -8.45 -27.99 8.41
CA VAL A 335 -9.55 -27.99 7.45
C VAL A 335 -10.87 -28.28 8.16
N HIS A 336 -10.95 -29.29 9.03
CA HIS A 336 -12.15 -29.57 9.83
C HIS A 336 -12.57 -28.40 10.74
N ASN A 337 -11.62 -27.69 11.34
CA ASN A 337 -11.92 -26.52 12.18
C ASN A 337 -12.53 -25.33 11.39
N HIS A 338 -12.35 -25.30 10.07
CA HIS A 338 -12.79 -24.25 9.18
C HIS A 338 -13.56 -24.79 7.98
N TYR A 339 -14.18 -25.98 8.12
CA TYR A 339 -14.73 -26.77 7.03
C TYR A 339 -15.71 -25.97 6.18
N ASP A 340 -16.74 -25.41 6.79
CA ASP A 340 -17.77 -24.64 6.08
C ASP A 340 -17.19 -23.41 5.36
N ASP A 341 -16.26 -22.71 6.00
CA ASP A 341 -15.66 -21.48 5.48
C ASP A 341 -14.68 -21.77 4.32
N ILE A 342 -13.99 -22.93 4.35
CA ILE A 342 -13.11 -23.38 3.26
C ILE A 342 -13.94 -23.82 2.06
N PHE A 343 -14.96 -24.66 2.29
CA PHE A 343 -15.81 -25.18 1.21
C PHE A 343 -16.85 -24.17 0.72
N ALA A 344 -17.04 -23.02 1.38
CA ALA A 344 -17.78 -21.90 0.85
C ALA A 344 -17.15 -21.28 -0.42
N TYR A 345 -15.88 -21.59 -0.73
CA TYR A 345 -15.19 -21.19 -1.95
C TYR A 345 -15.97 -21.56 -3.22
N TRP A 346 -16.59 -22.76 -3.24
CA TRP A 346 -17.38 -23.27 -4.37
C TRP A 346 -18.83 -22.74 -4.41
N ASP A 347 -19.32 -22.14 -3.33
CA ASP A 347 -20.64 -21.48 -3.30
C ASP A 347 -20.57 -20.06 -3.87
N ALA A 348 -19.38 -19.50 -4.04
CA ALA A 348 -19.19 -18.15 -4.54
C ALA A 348 -19.47 -18.05 -6.05
N PRO A 349 -19.96 -16.90 -6.54
CA PRO A 349 -20.33 -16.74 -7.96
C PRO A 349 -19.12 -16.79 -8.91
N PHE A 350 -17.92 -16.67 -8.38
CA PHE A 350 -16.63 -16.81 -9.08
C PHE A 350 -15.53 -17.15 -8.07
N SER A 351 -14.36 -17.54 -8.56
CA SER A 351 -13.20 -17.88 -7.70
C SER A 351 -12.75 -16.69 -6.88
N ILE A 352 -13.28 -16.57 -5.64
CA ILE A 352 -12.89 -15.52 -4.70
C ILE A 352 -11.50 -15.84 -4.13
N THR A 353 -10.54 -14.94 -4.33
CA THR A 353 -9.22 -15.02 -3.72
C THR A 353 -8.71 -13.67 -3.26
N ASN A 354 -7.88 -13.64 -2.25
CA ASN A 354 -7.19 -12.43 -1.77
C ASN A 354 -5.95 -12.05 -2.59
N GLY A 355 -5.76 -12.61 -3.79
CA GLY A 355 -4.58 -12.35 -4.62
C GLY A 355 -4.32 -10.88 -4.87
N TYR A 356 -5.37 -10.08 -5.09
CA TYR A 356 -5.26 -8.63 -5.20
C TYR A 356 -4.77 -8.00 -3.88
N THR A 357 -5.35 -8.39 -2.75
CA THR A 357 -4.97 -7.87 -1.42
C THR A 357 -3.53 -8.24 -1.07
N GLU A 358 -3.08 -9.44 -1.39
CA GLU A 358 -1.68 -9.87 -1.19
C GLU A 358 -0.71 -9.06 -2.06
N GLY A 359 -1.03 -8.85 -3.35
CA GLY A 359 -0.26 -7.99 -4.25
C GLY A 359 -0.15 -6.57 -3.70
N LEU A 360 -1.26 -6.01 -3.25
CA LEU A 360 -1.32 -4.70 -2.60
C LEU A 360 -0.46 -4.63 -1.34
N ASN A 361 -0.51 -5.65 -0.48
CA ASN A 361 0.33 -5.75 0.70
C ASN A 361 1.84 -5.71 0.36
N GLY A 362 2.23 -6.28 -0.77
CA GLY A 362 3.58 -6.18 -1.32
C GLY A 362 3.96 -4.72 -1.63
N LEU A 363 3.08 -3.99 -2.32
CA LEU A 363 3.27 -2.57 -2.67
C LEU A 363 3.33 -1.69 -1.41
N ILE A 364 2.45 -1.92 -0.44
CA ILE A 364 2.43 -1.20 0.85
C ILE A 364 3.77 -1.38 1.59
N LYS A 365 4.27 -2.62 1.69
CA LYS A 365 5.58 -2.93 2.30
C LYS A 365 6.72 -2.22 1.59
N MET A 366 6.70 -2.22 0.26
CA MET A 366 7.72 -1.53 -0.56
C MET A 366 7.67 -0.01 -0.34
N SER A 367 6.48 0.61 -0.41
CA SER A 367 6.28 2.04 -0.18
C SER A 367 6.76 2.46 1.22
N ASN A 368 6.40 1.68 2.25
CA ASN A 368 6.82 1.95 3.63
C ASN A 368 8.34 1.85 3.81
N ARG A 369 8.99 0.87 3.15
CA ARG A 369 10.46 0.71 3.17
C ARG A 369 11.16 1.87 2.46
N LEU A 370 10.70 2.28 1.29
CA LEU A 370 11.25 3.43 0.54
C LEU A 370 11.10 4.73 1.33
N GLY A 371 9.99 4.88 2.07
CA GLY A 371 9.74 6.02 2.95
C GLY A 371 10.46 5.97 4.30
N ARG A 372 11.25 4.92 4.56
CA ARG A 372 11.96 4.68 5.85
C ARG A 372 11.02 4.62 7.05
N GLY A 373 9.82 4.09 6.87
CA GLY A 373 8.76 4.01 7.88
C GLY A 373 7.89 5.27 7.92
N TYR A 374 6.73 5.21 7.28
CA TYR A 374 5.71 6.24 7.38
C TYR A 374 4.87 6.05 8.64
N SER A 375 4.29 7.15 9.18
CA SER A 375 3.21 7.04 10.16
C SER A 375 2.00 6.33 9.53
N TYR A 376 1.11 5.81 10.39
CA TYR A 376 -0.10 5.13 9.93
C TYR A 376 -0.93 6.00 8.98
N GLU A 377 -1.18 7.27 9.32
CA GLU A 377 -1.98 8.18 8.51
C GLU A 377 -1.39 8.36 7.10
N ILE A 378 -0.06 8.49 7.01
CA ILE A 378 0.63 8.67 5.73
C ILE A 378 0.56 7.39 4.89
N ILE A 379 0.85 6.22 5.48
CA ILE A 379 0.83 4.97 4.71
C ILE A 379 -0.59 4.60 4.30
N ARG A 380 -1.60 4.85 5.17
CA ARG A 380 -3.01 4.69 4.83
C ARG A 380 -3.40 5.58 3.64
N ALA A 381 -3.06 6.86 3.68
CA ALA A 381 -3.38 7.78 2.60
C ALA A 381 -2.68 7.42 1.28
N LYS A 382 -1.41 7.00 1.33
CA LYS A 382 -0.69 6.48 0.15
C LYS A 382 -1.36 5.23 -0.41
N THR A 383 -1.90 4.38 0.43
CA THR A 383 -2.62 3.17 0.03
C THR A 383 -3.97 3.49 -0.62
N LEU A 384 -4.74 4.40 -0.01
CA LEU A 384 -6.10 4.73 -0.46
C LEU A 384 -6.13 5.68 -1.67
N TYR A 385 -5.28 6.69 -1.66
CA TYR A 385 -5.41 7.84 -2.57
C TYR A 385 -4.32 7.91 -3.63
N SER A 386 -3.27 7.08 -3.58
CA SER A 386 -2.28 7.01 -4.66
C SER A 386 -2.89 6.43 -5.93
N LYS A 387 -2.60 7.06 -7.08
CA LYS A 387 -3.05 6.57 -8.39
C LYS A 387 -2.51 5.18 -8.73
N GLU A 388 -1.37 4.80 -8.13
CA GLU A 388 -0.73 3.48 -8.32
C GLU A 388 -1.40 2.35 -7.53
N ALA A 389 -2.20 2.69 -6.52
CA ALA A 389 -2.91 1.74 -5.67
C ALA A 389 -4.40 1.54 -6.08
N ARG A 390 -4.83 2.17 -7.19
CA ARG A 390 -6.21 2.12 -7.69
C ARG A 390 -6.36 1.23 -8.90
#